data_c6b8bcd9545c8b61601ba6c5ce95f0c0
#
_entry.id   c6b8bcd9545c8b61601ba6c5ce95f0c0
#
_cell.length_a   1.000
_cell.length_b   1.000
_cell.length_c   1.000
_cell.angle_alpha   90.00
_cell.angle_beta   90.00
_cell.angle_gamma   90.00
#
_symmetry.space_group_name_H-M   'P 1'
#
loop_
_entity.id
_entity.type
_entity.pdbx_description
1 polymer ?
#
loop_
_entity_poly.entity_id
_entity_poly.type
_entity_poly.pdbx_seq_one_letter_code
_entity_poly.pdbx_strand_id
1 'polypeptide(L)'
;CCTGVLAYSDHCPEKSLRQLRAEKLQSDYMINAVGPLTAFSAMASKLRTPNLRAVFLSAQVGSIEDNRLGGWHGYRMSKAALNMGVRCLAIECGRWRSNPAIVAVHPGTTVSNLSRAFIQARKAPVQSAAVCASNLKQLIESLEPEHNGEFLRLNGERLPW
;
A
#
# COMPACT_ATOMS: atom_id res chain seq x y z
N CYS A 1 6.31 4.04 4.53
CA CYS A 1 5.13 4.91 4.53
C CYS A 1 3.89 4.09 4.92
N CYS A 2 3.24 4.46 6.04
CA CYS A 2 2.09 3.73 6.58
C CYS A 2 0.77 4.54 6.48
N THR A 3 0.75 5.60 5.69
CA THR A 3 -0.43 6.44 5.51
C THR A 3 -1.53 5.71 4.74
N GLY A 4 -2.76 5.80 5.22
CA GLY A 4 -3.91 5.25 4.51
C GLY A 4 -5.20 5.30 5.30
N VAL A 5 -6.30 5.39 4.58
CA VAL A 5 -7.67 5.35 5.12
C VAL A 5 -8.52 4.36 4.33
N LEU A 6 -9.52 3.78 4.98
CA LEU A 6 -10.54 2.91 4.37
C LEU A 6 -11.94 3.42 4.68
N ALA A 7 -12.18 3.76 5.94
CA ALA A 7 -13.40 4.39 6.40
C ALA A 7 -13.05 5.57 7.32
N TYR A 8 -13.72 6.69 7.15
CA TYR A 8 -13.48 7.91 7.94
C TYR A 8 -14.72 8.80 7.92
N SER A 9 -15.01 9.51 9.01
CA SER A 9 -16.24 10.27 9.16
C SER A 9 -17.47 9.44 8.74
N ASP A 10 -18.28 9.94 7.82
CA ASP A 10 -19.47 9.26 7.28
C ASP A 10 -19.17 8.42 6.02
N HIS A 11 -17.88 8.31 5.64
CA HIS A 11 -17.46 7.58 4.45
C HIS A 11 -17.11 6.13 4.78
N CYS A 12 -17.98 5.19 4.40
CA CYS A 12 -17.72 3.76 4.40
C CYS A 12 -17.32 3.28 3.00
N PRO A 13 -16.55 2.17 2.89
CA PRO A 13 -16.25 1.56 1.61
C PRO A 13 -17.51 1.15 0.85
N GLU A 14 -17.55 1.46 -0.44
CA GLU A 14 -18.70 1.25 -1.29
C GLU A 14 -18.93 -0.26 -1.54
N LYS A 15 -20.16 -0.72 -1.35
CA LYS A 15 -20.57 -2.10 -1.63
C LYS A 15 -21.24 -2.25 -3.00
N SER A 16 -21.62 -1.14 -3.63
CA SER A 16 -22.31 -1.14 -4.93
C SER A 16 -22.05 0.16 -5.70
N LEU A 17 -22.29 0.15 -7.02
CA LEU A 17 -22.21 1.32 -7.90
C LEU A 17 -23.07 2.49 -7.41
N ARG A 18 -24.21 2.20 -6.76
CA ARG A 18 -25.13 3.25 -6.26
C ARG A 18 -24.51 4.10 -5.14
N GLN A 19 -23.44 3.61 -4.50
CA GLN A 19 -22.76 4.29 -3.40
C GLN A 19 -21.54 5.10 -3.85
N LEU A 20 -21.24 5.11 -5.15
CA LEU A 20 -20.13 5.91 -5.66
C LEU A 20 -20.40 7.41 -5.45
N ARG A 21 -19.40 8.11 -4.92
CA ARG A 21 -19.38 9.54 -4.70
C ARG A 21 -18.03 10.08 -5.10
N ALA A 22 -18.02 11.09 -5.97
CA ALA A 22 -16.78 11.69 -6.50
C ALA A 22 -15.88 12.21 -5.37
N GLU A 23 -16.48 12.87 -4.38
CA GLU A 23 -15.76 13.45 -3.25
C GLU A 23 -15.02 12.38 -2.43
N LYS A 24 -15.64 11.21 -2.23
CA LYS A 24 -15.01 10.09 -1.54
C LYS A 24 -13.87 9.50 -2.37
N LEU A 25 -14.10 9.28 -3.66
CA LEU A 25 -13.06 8.77 -4.57
C LEU A 25 -11.83 9.71 -4.59
N GLN A 26 -12.06 11.02 -4.67
CA GLN A 26 -10.99 12.02 -4.59
C GLN A 26 -10.25 11.97 -3.26
N SER A 27 -10.97 11.93 -2.14
CA SER A 27 -10.35 11.88 -0.80
C SER A 27 -9.54 10.61 -0.61
N ASP A 28 -10.07 9.44 -0.99
CA ASP A 28 -9.34 8.17 -0.92
C ASP A 28 -8.06 8.23 -1.77
N TYR A 29 -8.14 8.78 -2.99
CA TYR A 29 -6.99 8.95 -3.88
C TYR A 29 -5.95 9.89 -3.29
N MET A 30 -6.38 11.05 -2.79
CA MET A 30 -5.48 12.05 -2.21
C MET A 30 -4.72 11.51 -0.99
N ILE A 31 -5.42 10.79 -0.10
CA ILE A 31 -4.80 10.30 1.14
C ILE A 31 -3.97 9.04 0.88
N ASN A 32 -4.50 8.08 0.10
CA ASN A 32 -3.89 6.76 -0.05
C ASN A 32 -2.79 6.71 -1.12
N ALA A 33 -2.82 7.61 -2.11
CA ALA A 33 -1.87 7.61 -3.21
C ALA A 33 -1.08 8.91 -3.31
N VAL A 34 -1.74 10.06 -3.51
CA VAL A 34 -1.04 11.33 -3.76
C VAL A 34 -0.16 11.72 -2.57
N GLY A 35 -0.70 11.67 -1.33
CA GLY A 35 0.05 12.04 -0.13
C GLY A 35 1.36 11.24 0.05
N PRO A 36 1.33 9.91 0.04
CA PRO A 36 2.55 9.09 0.12
C PRO A 36 3.58 9.40 -0.97
N LEU A 37 3.14 9.55 -2.23
CA LEU A 37 4.04 9.79 -3.36
C LEU A 37 4.66 11.18 -3.32
N THR A 38 3.88 12.21 -3.00
CA THR A 38 4.38 13.59 -2.87
C THR A 38 5.30 13.76 -1.67
N ALA A 39 5.01 13.09 -0.55
CA ALA A 39 5.91 13.08 0.61
C ALA A 39 7.27 12.45 0.27
N PHE A 40 7.27 11.33 -0.45
CA PHE A 40 8.52 10.73 -0.95
C PHE A 40 9.26 11.67 -1.90
N SER A 41 8.55 12.27 -2.85
CA SER A 41 9.13 13.23 -3.81
C SER A 41 9.79 14.43 -3.12
N ALA A 42 9.13 15.00 -2.11
CA ALA A 42 9.67 16.11 -1.33
C ALA A 42 10.98 15.77 -0.59
N MET A 43 11.19 14.50 -0.28
CA MET A 43 12.39 14.00 0.41
C MET A 43 13.43 13.39 -0.54
N ALA A 44 13.13 13.27 -1.84
CA ALA A 44 13.92 12.48 -2.79
C ALA A 44 15.42 12.84 -2.82
N SER A 45 15.77 14.13 -2.71
CA SER A 45 17.18 14.56 -2.68
C SER A 45 17.94 14.03 -1.46
N LYS A 46 17.27 13.89 -0.32
CA LYS A 46 17.83 13.36 0.94
C LYS A 46 17.83 11.83 0.98
N LEU A 47 16.99 11.19 0.17
CA LEU A 47 16.83 9.74 0.11
C LEU A 47 17.80 9.05 -0.85
N ARG A 48 18.66 9.80 -1.57
CA ARG A 48 19.73 9.24 -2.43
C ARG A 48 20.90 8.68 -1.60
N THR A 49 20.59 7.87 -0.60
CA THR A 49 21.57 7.20 0.25
C THR A 49 21.83 5.78 -0.24
N PRO A 50 23.05 5.23 -0.04
CA PRO A 50 23.33 3.84 -0.36
C PRO A 50 22.32 2.90 0.33
N ASN A 51 21.88 1.88 -0.39
CA ASN A 51 20.99 0.85 0.12
C ASN A 51 19.65 1.38 0.66
N LEU A 52 19.08 2.42 0.02
CA LEU A 52 17.72 2.89 0.36
C LEU A 52 16.72 1.72 0.30
N ARG A 53 15.96 1.56 1.37
CA ARG A 53 14.78 0.68 1.42
C ARG A 53 13.54 1.53 1.68
N ALA A 54 12.66 1.64 0.70
CA ALA A 54 11.43 2.42 0.81
C ALA A 54 10.20 1.50 0.64
N VAL A 55 9.40 1.41 1.68
CA VAL A 55 8.23 0.54 1.72
C VAL A 55 6.97 1.38 1.84
N PHE A 56 6.02 1.15 0.93
CA PHE A 56 4.70 1.77 0.95
C PHE A 56 3.65 0.72 1.32
N LEU A 57 2.93 0.92 2.41
CA LEU A 57 1.86 0.01 2.79
C LEU A 57 0.68 0.17 1.83
N SER A 58 0.54 -0.83 0.98
CA SER A 58 -0.59 -1.00 0.08
C SER A 58 -1.58 -2.03 0.62
N ALA A 59 -2.38 -2.61 -0.24
CA ALA A 59 -3.32 -3.66 0.11
C ALA A 59 -3.52 -4.60 -1.08
N GLN A 60 -3.68 -5.91 -0.83
CA GLN A 60 -3.95 -6.89 -1.88
C GLN A 60 -5.17 -6.51 -2.73
N VAL A 61 -6.17 -5.87 -2.12
CA VAL A 61 -7.35 -5.39 -2.85
C VAL A 61 -7.05 -4.28 -3.87
N GLY A 62 -5.85 -3.70 -3.87
CA GLY A 62 -5.34 -2.79 -4.89
C GLY A 62 -4.81 -3.50 -6.15
N SER A 63 -4.67 -4.83 -6.12
CA SER A 63 -4.35 -5.61 -7.31
C SER A 63 -5.53 -5.59 -8.29
N ILE A 64 -5.25 -5.23 -9.55
CA ILE A 64 -6.24 -5.25 -10.64
C ILE A 64 -6.46 -6.71 -11.07
N GLU A 65 -5.37 -7.46 -11.21
CA GLU A 65 -5.39 -8.83 -11.67
C GLU A 65 -6.08 -9.78 -10.68
N ASP A 66 -5.90 -9.58 -9.36
CA ASP A 66 -6.47 -10.42 -8.30
C ASP A 66 -7.91 -10.02 -7.92
N ASN A 67 -8.48 -8.96 -8.55
CA ASN A 67 -9.81 -8.48 -8.19
C ASN A 67 -10.91 -9.37 -8.75
N ARG A 68 -11.48 -10.25 -7.91
CA ARG A 68 -12.63 -11.12 -8.23
C ARG A 68 -13.92 -10.70 -7.51
N LEU A 69 -13.82 -9.84 -6.49
CA LEU A 69 -14.95 -9.51 -5.61
C LEU A 69 -15.64 -8.20 -5.95
N GLY A 70 -14.93 -7.25 -6.56
CA GLY A 70 -15.45 -5.89 -6.76
C GLY A 70 -15.71 -5.16 -5.44
N GLY A 71 -16.55 -4.13 -5.47
CA GLY A 71 -16.83 -3.28 -4.31
C GLY A 71 -15.59 -2.48 -3.84
N TRP A 72 -15.77 -1.68 -2.80
CA TRP A 72 -14.71 -0.83 -2.20
C TRP A 72 -13.96 0.01 -3.24
N HIS A 73 -14.69 0.57 -4.19
CA HIS A 73 -14.13 1.19 -5.39
C HIS A 73 -13.07 2.25 -5.05
N GLY A 74 -13.39 3.19 -4.16
CA GLY A 74 -12.46 4.25 -3.77
C GLY A 74 -11.17 3.69 -3.17
N TYR A 75 -11.28 2.74 -2.26
CA TYR A 75 -10.11 2.12 -1.63
C TYR A 75 -9.28 1.29 -2.62
N ARG A 76 -9.92 0.41 -3.42
CA ARG A 76 -9.21 -0.38 -4.44
C ARG A 76 -8.51 0.51 -5.45
N MET A 77 -9.23 1.50 -6.01
CA MET A 77 -8.66 2.44 -6.99
C MET A 77 -7.50 3.23 -6.41
N SER A 78 -7.61 3.72 -5.18
CA SER A 78 -6.53 4.47 -4.53
C SER A 78 -5.30 3.61 -4.24
N LYS A 79 -5.47 2.34 -3.87
CA LYS A 79 -4.35 1.41 -3.64
C LYS A 79 -3.74 0.91 -4.95
N ALA A 80 -4.52 0.75 -6.02
CA ALA A 80 -4.00 0.51 -7.38
C ALA A 80 -3.18 1.71 -7.88
N ALA A 81 -3.67 2.93 -7.65
CA ALA A 81 -2.92 4.15 -7.97
C ALA A 81 -1.61 4.26 -7.18
N LEU A 82 -1.62 3.94 -5.87
CA LEU A 82 -0.40 3.85 -5.07
C LEU A 82 0.56 2.82 -5.65
N ASN A 83 0.08 1.63 -5.99
CA ASN A 83 0.88 0.57 -6.60
C ASN A 83 1.56 1.06 -7.89
N MET A 84 0.81 1.69 -8.80
CA MET A 84 1.38 2.28 -10.01
C MET A 84 2.41 3.36 -9.69
N GLY A 85 2.11 4.26 -8.74
CA GLY A 85 3.03 5.31 -8.32
C GLY A 85 4.34 4.74 -7.76
N VAL A 86 4.27 3.71 -6.92
CA VAL A 86 5.45 2.99 -6.38
C VAL A 86 6.26 2.36 -7.51
N ARG A 87 5.60 1.75 -8.50
CA ARG A 87 6.27 1.20 -9.68
C ARG A 87 7.00 2.28 -10.48
N CYS A 88 6.37 3.44 -10.69
CA CYS A 88 7.02 4.58 -11.35
C CYS A 88 8.24 5.09 -10.57
N LEU A 89 8.11 5.28 -9.25
CA LEU A 89 9.22 5.68 -8.38
C LEU A 89 10.37 4.68 -8.46
N ALA A 90 10.08 3.39 -8.40
CA ALA A 90 11.09 2.33 -8.48
C ALA A 90 11.88 2.37 -9.79
N ILE A 91 11.19 2.57 -10.93
CA ILE A 91 11.84 2.68 -12.25
C ILE A 91 12.70 3.95 -12.32
N GLU A 92 12.21 5.09 -11.84
CA GLU A 92 12.96 6.34 -11.84
C GLU A 92 14.17 6.28 -10.91
N CYS A 93 13.94 5.88 -9.66
CA CYS A 93 14.99 5.80 -8.64
C CYS A 93 15.98 4.65 -8.89
N GLY A 94 15.57 3.61 -9.61
CA GLY A 94 16.46 2.53 -10.05
C GLY A 94 17.63 2.99 -10.93
N ARG A 95 17.54 4.21 -11.48
CA ARG A 95 18.66 4.86 -12.18
C ARG A 95 19.67 5.54 -11.24
N TRP A 96 19.38 5.58 -9.95
CA TRP A 96 20.29 6.14 -8.97
C TRP A 96 21.43 5.16 -8.68
N ARG A 97 22.64 5.69 -8.43
CA ARG A 97 23.80 4.86 -8.05
C ARG A 97 23.66 4.17 -6.69
N SER A 98 22.62 4.52 -5.94
CA SER A 98 22.36 3.98 -4.59
C SER A 98 21.71 2.61 -4.58
N ASN A 99 21.34 2.03 -5.73
CA ASN A 99 20.67 0.73 -5.84
C ASN A 99 19.49 0.58 -4.85
N PRO A 100 18.46 1.42 -4.93
CA PRO A 100 17.35 1.39 -3.99
C PRO A 100 16.47 0.16 -4.18
N ALA A 101 15.78 -0.27 -3.10
CA ALA A 101 14.61 -1.15 -3.18
C ALA A 101 13.37 -0.37 -2.72
N ILE A 102 12.51 -0.04 -3.66
CA ILE A 102 11.25 0.69 -3.44
C ILE A 102 10.10 -0.26 -3.76
N VAL A 103 9.31 -0.63 -2.76
CA VAL A 103 8.30 -1.69 -2.89
C VAL A 103 6.95 -1.27 -2.35
N ALA A 104 5.88 -1.81 -2.93
CA ALA A 104 4.55 -1.81 -2.33
C ALA A 104 4.39 -3.08 -1.49
N VAL A 105 3.78 -2.98 -0.30
CA VAL A 105 3.62 -4.14 0.59
C VAL A 105 2.18 -4.25 1.06
N HIS A 106 1.59 -5.45 0.89
CA HIS A 106 0.36 -5.83 1.57
C HIS A 106 0.70 -6.39 2.95
N PRO A 107 0.34 -5.68 4.04
CA PRO A 107 0.70 -6.11 5.39
C PRO A 107 -0.15 -7.27 5.93
N GLY A 108 -1.09 -7.81 5.15
CA GLY A 108 -2.11 -8.71 5.68
C GLY A 108 -3.18 -7.97 6.49
N THR A 109 -4.16 -8.71 7.00
CA THR A 109 -5.20 -8.10 7.84
C THR A 109 -4.67 -7.93 9.26
N THR A 110 -4.49 -6.69 9.65
CA THR A 110 -3.91 -6.28 10.94
C THR A 110 -4.97 -5.58 11.78
N VAL A 111 -5.06 -5.90 13.07
CA VAL A 111 -5.96 -5.20 14.01
C VAL A 111 -5.54 -3.75 14.14
N SER A 112 -6.40 -2.85 13.71
CA SER A 112 -6.17 -1.40 13.73
C SER A 112 -7.50 -0.65 13.66
N ASN A 113 -7.48 0.66 13.84
CA ASN A 113 -8.67 1.49 13.64
C ASN A 113 -9.20 1.39 12.21
N LEU A 114 -8.33 1.22 11.21
CA LEU A 114 -8.70 1.06 9.81
C LEU A 114 -9.49 -0.23 9.56
N SER A 115 -9.12 -1.32 10.21
CA SER A 115 -9.67 -2.66 9.93
C SER A 115 -10.79 -3.09 10.88
N ARG A 116 -10.89 -2.46 12.08
CA ARG A 116 -11.76 -2.92 13.18
C ARG A 116 -13.21 -3.21 12.76
N ALA A 117 -13.80 -2.35 11.94
CA ALA A 117 -15.18 -2.52 11.46
C ALA A 117 -15.36 -3.70 10.49
N PHE A 118 -14.28 -4.26 9.95
CA PHE A 118 -14.31 -5.24 8.85
C PHE A 118 -13.76 -6.61 9.24
N ILE A 119 -13.11 -6.74 10.40
CA ILE A 119 -12.47 -7.99 10.83
C ILE A 119 -13.43 -8.96 11.49
N GLN A 120 -14.53 -8.48 12.10
CA GLN A 120 -15.49 -9.35 12.82
C GLN A 120 -16.20 -10.36 11.93
N ALA A 121 -16.41 -10.04 10.64
CA ALA A 121 -17.05 -10.91 9.66
C ALA A 121 -16.06 -11.79 8.86
N ARG A 122 -14.75 -11.70 9.14
CA ARG A 122 -13.72 -12.40 8.35
C ARG A 122 -13.39 -13.77 8.92
N LYS A 123 -13.33 -14.77 8.03
CA LYS A 123 -12.77 -16.09 8.32
C LYS A 123 -11.25 -16.16 8.14
N ALA A 124 -10.63 -15.13 7.54
CA ALA A 124 -9.21 -15.09 7.26
C ALA A 124 -8.40 -14.71 8.52
N PRO A 125 -7.15 -15.17 8.65
CA PRO A 125 -6.28 -14.85 9.78
C PRO A 125 -6.12 -13.33 9.95
N VAL A 126 -6.12 -12.89 11.21
CA VAL A 126 -5.91 -11.51 11.61
C VAL A 126 -4.73 -11.46 12.57
N GLN A 127 -3.79 -10.55 12.36
CA GLN A 127 -2.61 -10.39 13.19
C GLN A 127 -2.67 -9.12 14.04
N SER A 128 -1.91 -9.09 15.13
CA SER A 128 -1.74 -7.85 15.90
C SER A 128 -0.84 -6.85 15.19
N ALA A 129 -0.94 -5.57 15.57
CA ALA A 129 -0.05 -4.54 15.03
C ALA A 129 1.43 -4.83 15.36
N ALA A 130 1.72 -5.38 16.53
CA ALA A 130 3.08 -5.74 16.93
C ALA A 130 3.67 -6.86 16.05
N VAL A 131 2.89 -7.90 15.74
CA VAL A 131 3.30 -8.97 14.83
C VAL A 131 3.53 -8.42 13.42
N CYS A 132 2.60 -7.58 12.93
CA CYS A 132 2.74 -6.92 11.63
C CYS A 132 4.03 -6.09 11.55
N ALA A 133 4.31 -5.29 12.58
CA ALA A 133 5.51 -4.45 12.63
C ALA A 133 6.80 -5.28 12.66
N SER A 134 6.82 -6.38 13.41
CA SER A 134 7.97 -7.31 13.45
C SER A 134 8.24 -7.93 12.09
N ASN A 135 7.20 -8.44 11.43
CA ASN A 135 7.31 -9.05 10.10
C ASN A 135 7.72 -7.99 9.03
N LEU A 136 7.17 -6.78 9.13
CA LEU A 136 7.55 -5.68 8.24
C LEU A 136 9.02 -5.30 8.41
N LYS A 137 9.52 -5.25 9.65
CA LYS A 137 10.94 -5.01 9.92
C LYS A 137 11.81 -6.09 9.28
N GLN A 138 11.48 -7.37 9.47
CA GLN A 138 12.21 -8.48 8.85
C GLN A 138 12.21 -8.38 7.32
N LEU A 139 11.06 -8.06 6.71
CA LEU A 139 10.99 -7.84 5.27
C LEU A 139 11.92 -6.69 4.84
N ILE A 140 11.88 -5.54 5.52
CA ILE A 140 12.73 -4.38 5.18
C ILE A 140 14.21 -4.76 5.23
N GLU A 141 14.63 -5.52 6.25
CA GLU A 141 16.00 -5.98 6.42
C GLU A 141 16.45 -6.96 5.32
N SER A 142 15.51 -7.73 4.77
CA SER A 142 15.77 -8.72 3.69
C SER A 142 15.62 -8.13 2.27
N LEU A 143 15.17 -6.88 2.12
CA LEU A 143 15.02 -6.29 0.79
C LEU A 143 16.37 -6.08 0.12
N GLU A 144 16.49 -6.53 -1.11
CA GLU A 144 17.63 -6.34 -2.00
C GLU A 144 17.22 -5.53 -3.23
N PRO A 145 18.19 -4.97 -4.01
CA PRO A 145 17.87 -4.18 -5.21
C PRO A 145 16.99 -4.90 -6.24
N GLU A 146 17.04 -6.23 -6.28
CA GLU A 146 16.22 -7.08 -7.16
C GLU A 146 14.73 -7.02 -6.86
N HIS A 147 14.38 -6.63 -5.62
CA HIS A 147 12.97 -6.42 -5.23
C HIS A 147 12.43 -5.05 -5.66
N ASN A 148 13.28 -4.19 -6.25
CA ASN A 148 12.86 -2.84 -6.62
C ASN A 148 11.69 -2.85 -7.59
N GLY A 149 10.59 -2.22 -7.21
CA GLY A 149 9.36 -2.15 -8.02
C GLY A 149 8.45 -3.37 -7.87
N GLU A 150 8.63 -4.19 -6.85
CA GLU A 150 7.77 -5.34 -6.58
C GLU A 150 6.57 -4.96 -5.68
N PHE A 151 5.48 -5.75 -5.81
CA PHE A 151 4.36 -5.76 -4.87
C PHE A 151 4.43 -7.04 -4.05
N LEU A 152 4.61 -6.91 -2.73
CA LEU A 152 4.98 -8.02 -1.86
C LEU A 152 3.98 -8.22 -0.72
N ARG A 153 3.91 -9.46 -0.22
CA ARG A 153 3.42 -9.79 1.13
C ARG A 153 4.54 -9.60 2.16
N LEU A 154 4.18 -9.61 3.45
CA LEU A 154 5.18 -9.54 4.54
C LEU A 154 6.18 -10.70 4.55
N ASN A 155 5.83 -11.85 3.99
CA ASN A 155 6.73 -13.00 3.86
C ASN A 155 7.63 -12.95 2.61
N GLY A 156 7.62 -11.84 1.87
CA GLY A 156 8.39 -11.67 0.64
C GLY A 156 7.77 -12.28 -0.62
N GLU A 157 6.62 -12.94 -0.52
CA GLU A 157 5.90 -13.47 -1.68
C GLU A 157 5.42 -12.33 -2.60
N ARG A 158 5.64 -12.48 -3.91
CA ARG A 158 5.16 -11.52 -4.91
C ARG A 158 3.66 -11.61 -5.11
N LEU A 159 3.03 -10.47 -5.18
CA LEU A 159 1.62 -10.32 -5.53
C LEU A 159 1.47 -9.82 -6.97
N PRO A 160 0.41 -10.22 -7.68
CA PRO A 160 0.06 -9.62 -8.95
C PRO A 160 -0.37 -8.16 -8.78
N TRP A 161 -0.09 -7.35 -9.81
CA TRP A 161 -0.45 -5.91 -9.82
C TRP A 161 -1.95 -5.64 -10.02
#